data_965a4a4f2b2760d1d147f9adb4360e19
#
_entry.id   965a4a4f2b2760d1d147f9adb4360e19
#
_cell.length_a   1.000
_cell.length_b   1.000
_cell.length_c   1.000
_cell.angle_alpha   90.00
_cell.angle_beta   90.00
_cell.angle_gamma   90.00
#
_symmetry.space_group_name_H-M   'P 1'
#
loop_
_entity.id
_entity.type
_entity.pdbx_description
1 polymer ?
#
loop_
_entity_poly.entity_id
_entity_poly.type
_entity_poly.pdbx_seq_one_letter_code
_entity_poly.pdbx_strand_id
1 'polypeptide(L)'
;KINPQIYIIMSMFCFQCQETAKGTGCTVSGVCGKKDDLARRMDVLIYLCKGISTLSIELNNKGITTPEVNPFILNSLFQTITNANFDKAAITKSIYHGLELKRKLLKLAKENGVDINKLPEAATWDANTEEEIQAKETEVGVLTTKDEDIRSLRELIVYGVKGMAAYAEHAHNLGFVDEDIYNFMKKALASTLDNSLSINDLINLVLQTGEYGVKTMALLDKAN
;
A
#
# COMPACT_ATOMS: atom_id res chain seq x y z
N LYS A 1 -45.45 0.22 -13.22
CA LYS A 1 -44.79 0.33 -11.89
C LYS A 1 -43.32 0.14 -12.13
N ILE A 2 -42.57 1.24 -12.13
CA ILE A 2 -41.09 1.26 -12.30
C ILE A 2 -40.51 0.80 -10.97
N ASN A 3 -39.81 -0.33 -11.02
CA ASN A 3 -39.11 -0.86 -9.87
C ASN A 3 -37.90 0.09 -9.63
N PRO A 4 -37.77 0.81 -8.51
CA PRO A 4 -36.61 1.61 -8.25
C PRO A 4 -35.44 0.65 -8.04
N GLN A 5 -34.50 0.59 -8.99
CA GLN A 5 -33.19 0.01 -8.75
C GLN A 5 -32.59 0.76 -7.56
N ILE A 6 -32.53 0.12 -6.42
CA ILE A 6 -31.76 0.59 -5.28
C ILE A 6 -30.28 0.53 -5.73
N TYR A 7 -29.76 1.65 -6.18
CA TYR A 7 -28.33 1.81 -6.32
C TYR A 7 -27.74 1.74 -4.91
N ILE A 8 -27.21 0.58 -4.56
CA ILE A 8 -26.35 0.47 -3.38
C ILE A 8 -25.11 1.30 -3.72
N ILE A 9 -25.06 2.51 -3.18
CA ILE A 9 -23.85 3.34 -3.26
C ILE A 9 -22.80 2.58 -2.47
N MET A 10 -21.83 1.97 -3.18
CA MET A 10 -20.70 1.35 -2.54
C MET A 10 -19.87 2.45 -1.87
N SER A 11 -19.86 2.45 -0.55
CA SER A 11 -19.13 3.44 0.24
C SER A 11 -17.67 3.02 0.50
N MET A 12 -17.36 1.73 0.35
CA MET A 12 -16.02 1.14 0.47
C MET A 12 -15.92 -0.11 -0.42
N PHE A 13 -14.71 -0.63 -0.58
CA PHE A 13 -14.48 -2.00 -1.04
C PHE A 13 -13.34 -2.63 -0.24
N CYS A 14 -13.55 -3.81 0.33
CA CYS A 14 -12.53 -4.59 1.02
C CYS A 14 -12.71 -6.08 0.74
N PHE A 15 -11.65 -6.74 0.29
CA PHE A 15 -11.59 -8.17 -0.01
C PHE A 15 -10.31 -8.80 0.57
N GLN A 16 -10.00 -8.53 1.86
CA GLN A 16 -8.74 -8.94 2.47
C GLN A 16 -8.81 -10.22 3.31
N CYS A 17 -9.99 -10.77 3.53
CA CYS A 17 -10.16 -11.97 4.35
C CYS A 17 -11.25 -12.87 3.79
N GLN A 18 -11.22 -14.14 4.19
CA GLN A 18 -12.24 -15.13 3.77
C GLN A 18 -13.64 -14.82 4.31
N GLU A 19 -13.75 -14.00 5.36
CA GLU A 19 -15.02 -13.57 5.95
C GLU A 19 -15.70 -12.43 5.18
N THR A 20 -15.15 -12.06 4.04
CA THR A 20 -15.71 -10.97 3.22
C THR A 20 -17.16 -11.21 2.85
N ALA A 21 -17.99 -10.16 2.86
CA ALA A 21 -19.44 -10.26 2.67
C ALA A 21 -19.79 -11.05 1.39
N LYS A 22 -20.54 -12.14 1.55
CA LYS A 22 -21.00 -13.03 0.46
C LYS A 22 -19.86 -13.63 -0.40
N GLY A 23 -18.60 -13.60 0.07
CA GLY A 23 -17.45 -14.01 -0.74
C GLY A 23 -17.14 -13.09 -1.92
N THR A 24 -17.73 -11.88 -1.99
CA THR A 24 -17.56 -10.94 -3.12
C THR A 24 -16.94 -9.62 -2.74
N GLY A 25 -16.87 -9.30 -1.47
CA GLY A 25 -16.30 -8.06 -0.94
C GLY A 25 -17.23 -7.32 0.00
N CYS A 26 -16.66 -6.63 0.97
CA CYS A 26 -17.38 -5.72 1.86
C CYS A 26 -17.52 -4.36 1.19
N THR A 27 -18.76 -3.90 0.96
CA THR A 27 -19.04 -2.69 0.16
C THR A 27 -19.70 -1.56 0.93
N VAL A 28 -20.21 -1.84 2.14
CA VAL A 28 -20.87 -0.87 3.03
C VAL A 28 -20.15 -0.77 4.36
N SER A 29 -19.86 -1.92 4.96
CA SER A 29 -19.03 -2.06 6.17
C SER A 29 -18.37 -3.43 6.15
N GLY A 30 -17.19 -3.55 6.79
CA GLY A 30 -16.52 -4.84 6.95
C GLY A 30 -17.33 -5.79 7.84
N VAL A 31 -17.38 -7.09 7.50
CA VAL A 31 -17.89 -8.13 8.41
C VAL A 31 -17.12 -8.13 9.74
N CYS A 32 -15.83 -7.76 9.70
CA CYS A 32 -14.99 -7.56 10.88
C CYS A 32 -15.34 -6.32 11.73
N GLY A 33 -16.30 -5.49 11.29
CA GLY A 33 -16.64 -4.22 11.94
C GLY A 33 -15.90 -2.99 11.42
N LYS A 34 -14.99 -3.14 10.45
CA LYS A 34 -14.31 -2.00 9.82
C LYS A 34 -15.33 -1.11 9.12
N LYS A 35 -15.35 0.18 9.44
CA LYS A 35 -16.23 1.17 8.82
C LYS A 35 -15.65 1.63 7.47
N ASP A 36 -16.52 2.15 6.62
CA ASP A 36 -16.18 2.61 5.28
C ASP A 36 -15.17 3.76 5.28
N ASP A 37 -15.32 4.72 6.17
CA ASP A 37 -14.42 5.86 6.31
C ASP A 37 -13.00 5.44 6.74
N LEU A 38 -12.89 4.43 7.59
CA LEU A 38 -11.60 3.84 7.96
C LEU A 38 -10.97 3.06 6.79
N ALA A 39 -11.77 2.27 6.07
CA ALA A 39 -11.27 1.49 4.95
C ALA A 39 -10.70 2.40 3.85
N ARG A 40 -11.41 3.48 3.48
CA ARG A 40 -10.93 4.46 2.51
C ARG A 40 -9.69 5.21 2.99
N ARG A 41 -9.61 5.54 4.29
CA ARG A 41 -8.42 6.14 4.88
C ARG A 41 -7.19 5.22 4.80
N MET A 42 -7.38 3.92 4.98
CA MET A 42 -6.31 2.92 4.78
C MET A 42 -5.87 2.83 3.32
N ASP A 43 -6.78 2.99 2.35
CA ASP A 43 -6.43 3.00 0.92
C ASP A 43 -5.52 4.19 0.60
N VAL A 44 -5.76 5.37 1.19
CA VAL A 44 -4.86 6.54 1.08
C VAL A 44 -3.48 6.25 1.66
N LEU A 45 -3.40 5.59 2.82
CA LEU A 45 -2.11 5.21 3.42
C LEU A 45 -1.33 4.24 2.53
N ILE A 46 -2.00 3.24 1.94
CA ILE A 46 -1.39 2.31 1.00
C ILE A 46 -0.90 3.04 -0.26
N TYR A 47 -1.71 3.94 -0.80
CA TYR A 47 -1.35 4.77 -1.94
C TYR A 47 -0.10 5.62 -1.66
N LEU A 48 0.00 6.20 -0.47
CA LEU A 48 1.16 6.95 0.00
C LEU A 48 2.41 6.04 0.09
N CYS A 49 2.28 4.81 0.61
CA CYS A 49 3.37 3.84 0.65
C CYS A 49 3.88 3.51 -0.77
N LYS A 50 3.00 3.35 -1.75
CA LYS A 50 3.37 3.13 -3.16
C LYS A 50 4.20 4.30 -3.71
N GLY A 51 3.78 5.55 -3.47
CA GLY A 51 4.50 6.75 -3.90
C GLY A 51 5.86 6.91 -3.22
N ILE A 52 5.94 6.69 -1.92
CA ILE A 52 7.20 6.72 -1.14
C ILE A 52 8.16 5.62 -1.64
N SER A 53 7.65 4.42 -1.94
CA SER A 53 8.44 3.33 -2.51
C SER A 53 9.06 3.72 -3.85
N THR A 54 8.28 4.36 -4.73
CA THR A 54 8.77 4.86 -6.01
C THR A 54 9.92 5.85 -5.83
N LEU A 55 9.75 6.85 -4.95
CA LEU A 55 10.82 7.83 -4.67
C LEU A 55 12.07 7.19 -4.09
N SER A 56 11.91 6.22 -3.17
CA SER A 56 13.03 5.49 -2.60
C SER A 56 13.81 4.70 -3.66
N ILE A 57 13.13 4.07 -4.62
CA ILE A 57 13.77 3.35 -5.72
C ILE A 57 14.55 4.32 -6.62
N GLU A 58 13.94 5.45 -7.00
CA GLU A 58 14.60 6.45 -7.84
C GLU A 58 15.85 7.06 -7.18
N LEU A 59 15.79 7.28 -5.88
CA LEU A 59 16.93 7.73 -5.10
C LEU A 59 18.01 6.65 -5.01
N ASN A 60 17.63 5.40 -4.76
CA ASN A 60 18.57 4.28 -4.75
C ASN A 60 19.28 4.11 -6.10
N ASN A 61 18.60 4.32 -7.22
CA ASN A 61 19.18 4.32 -8.58
C ASN A 61 20.23 5.45 -8.76
N LYS A 62 20.18 6.49 -7.93
CA LYS A 62 21.20 7.58 -7.86
C LYS A 62 22.26 7.32 -6.80
N GLY A 63 22.27 6.15 -6.15
CA GLY A 63 23.21 5.81 -5.08
C GLY A 63 22.88 6.43 -3.72
N ILE A 64 21.66 6.93 -3.55
CA ILE A 64 21.19 7.58 -2.31
C ILE A 64 20.29 6.62 -1.56
N THR A 65 20.73 6.19 -0.38
CA THR A 65 19.97 5.31 0.50
C THR A 65 18.92 6.10 1.30
N THR A 66 17.78 5.44 1.56
CA THR A 66 16.64 6.03 2.28
C THR A 66 16.18 5.06 3.39
N PRO A 67 17.01 4.84 4.44
CA PRO A 67 16.76 3.82 5.45
C PRO A 67 15.46 4.07 6.25
N GLU A 68 15.06 5.32 6.40
CA GLU A 68 13.83 5.72 7.10
C GLU A 68 12.54 5.27 6.38
N VAL A 69 12.62 4.91 5.12
CA VAL A 69 11.48 4.42 4.34
C VAL A 69 11.06 3.02 4.78
N ASN A 70 12.03 2.16 5.13
CA ASN A 70 11.74 0.77 5.46
C ASN A 70 10.81 0.65 6.68
N PRO A 71 11.12 1.21 7.87
CA PRO A 71 10.24 1.11 9.03
C PRO A 71 8.89 1.83 8.80
N PHE A 72 8.85 2.91 8.01
CA PHE A 72 7.61 3.56 7.66
C PHE A 72 6.68 2.63 6.88
N ILE A 73 7.20 1.95 5.83
CA ILE A 73 6.40 1.03 5.01
C ILE A 73 5.92 -0.17 5.83
N LEU A 74 6.80 -0.79 6.61
CA LEU A 74 6.46 -1.93 7.47
C LEU A 74 5.29 -1.59 8.40
N ASN A 75 5.45 -0.54 9.18
CA ASN A 75 4.44 -0.11 10.15
C ASN A 75 3.13 0.31 9.47
N SER A 76 3.20 1.10 8.40
CA SER A 76 2.01 1.57 7.68
C SER A 76 1.22 0.42 7.07
N LEU A 77 1.87 -0.55 6.42
CA LEU A 77 1.18 -1.69 5.85
C LEU A 77 0.61 -2.62 6.93
N PHE A 78 1.36 -2.84 8.02
CA PHE A 78 0.89 -3.66 9.14
C PHE A 78 -0.41 -3.10 9.75
N GLN A 79 -0.51 -1.77 9.94
CA GLN A 79 -1.73 -1.13 10.42
C GLN A 79 -2.95 -1.36 9.51
N THR A 80 -2.75 -1.59 8.21
CA THR A 80 -3.84 -1.79 7.25
C THR A 80 -4.32 -3.23 7.11
N ILE A 81 -3.69 -4.18 7.80
CA ILE A 81 -4.09 -5.59 7.78
C ILE A 81 -5.45 -5.77 8.46
N THR A 82 -6.17 -6.81 8.04
CA THR A 82 -7.45 -7.20 8.64
C THR A 82 -7.32 -7.35 10.16
N ASN A 83 -8.17 -6.67 10.91
CA ASN A 83 -8.25 -6.69 12.37
C ASN A 83 -7.00 -6.15 13.12
N ALA A 84 -6.05 -5.51 12.45
CA ALA A 84 -4.87 -4.96 13.12
C ALA A 84 -5.13 -3.60 13.78
N ASN A 85 -5.85 -2.70 13.10
CA ASN A 85 -6.13 -1.36 13.59
C ASN A 85 -7.53 -0.89 13.16
N PHE A 86 -8.31 -0.35 14.10
CA PHE A 86 -9.63 0.23 13.86
C PHE A 86 -9.69 1.73 14.22
N ASP A 87 -8.56 2.34 14.54
CA ASP A 87 -8.43 3.75 14.89
C ASP A 87 -8.12 4.62 13.66
N LYS A 88 -9.14 5.30 13.14
CA LYS A 88 -9.00 6.23 12.02
C LYS A 88 -8.01 7.37 12.32
N ALA A 89 -7.96 7.85 13.56
CA ALA A 89 -7.06 8.94 13.94
C ALA A 89 -5.59 8.47 13.87
N ALA A 90 -5.30 7.24 14.30
CA ALA A 90 -3.97 6.64 14.19
C ALA A 90 -3.55 6.49 12.72
N ILE A 91 -4.44 6.02 11.84
CA ILE A 91 -4.17 5.93 10.40
C ILE A 91 -3.92 7.33 9.80
N THR A 92 -4.73 8.32 10.16
CA THR A 92 -4.54 9.72 9.71
C THR A 92 -3.19 10.28 10.15
N LYS A 93 -2.77 9.99 11.38
CA LYS A 93 -1.44 10.39 11.89
C LYS A 93 -0.31 9.75 11.06
N SER A 94 -0.45 8.48 10.69
CA SER A 94 0.51 7.79 9.83
C SER A 94 0.54 8.42 8.42
N ILE A 95 -0.59 8.88 7.88
CA ILE A 95 -0.63 9.60 6.60
C ILE A 95 0.15 10.92 6.70
N TYR A 96 -0.07 11.75 7.72
CA TYR A 96 0.70 12.99 7.88
C TYR A 96 2.20 12.74 8.02
N HIS A 97 2.60 11.74 8.79
CA HIS A 97 4.01 11.33 8.89
C HIS A 97 4.57 10.91 7.52
N GLY A 98 3.83 10.12 6.75
CA GLY A 98 4.23 9.71 5.41
C GLY A 98 4.31 10.88 4.42
N LEU A 99 3.40 11.87 4.52
CA LEU A 99 3.48 13.09 3.69
C LEU A 99 4.74 13.90 4.00
N GLU A 100 5.10 14.04 5.28
CA GLU A 100 6.35 14.71 5.68
C GLU A 100 7.57 13.96 5.13
N LEU A 101 7.62 12.63 5.29
CA LEU A 101 8.68 11.80 4.72
C LEU A 101 8.75 11.96 3.19
N LYS A 102 7.61 11.87 2.51
CA LYS A 102 7.54 12.01 1.06
C LYS A 102 8.04 13.37 0.57
N ARG A 103 7.69 14.47 1.24
CA ARG A 103 8.20 15.81 0.93
C ARG A 103 9.74 15.87 1.00
N LYS A 104 10.34 15.25 2.02
CA LYS A 104 11.81 15.15 2.16
C LYS A 104 12.41 14.37 0.99
N LEU A 105 11.86 13.21 0.69
CA LEU A 105 12.33 12.37 -0.43
C LEU A 105 12.17 13.07 -1.77
N LEU A 106 11.04 13.75 -2.01
CA LEU A 106 10.78 14.47 -3.24
C LEU A 106 11.75 15.66 -3.45
N LYS A 107 12.07 16.37 -2.36
CA LYS A 107 13.10 17.41 -2.38
C LYS A 107 14.47 16.82 -2.75
N LEU A 108 14.85 15.74 -2.09
CA LEU A 108 16.13 15.05 -2.34
C LEU A 108 16.20 14.50 -3.78
N ALA A 109 15.10 13.96 -4.30
CA ALA A 109 15.01 13.48 -5.67
C ALA A 109 15.22 14.61 -6.69
N LYS A 110 14.60 15.78 -6.50
CA LYS A 110 14.80 16.97 -7.33
C LYS A 110 16.26 17.44 -7.31
N GLU A 111 16.86 17.53 -6.12
CA GLU A 111 18.24 17.97 -5.93
C GLU A 111 19.27 17.02 -6.61
N ASN A 112 18.89 15.75 -6.81
CA ASN A 112 19.74 14.73 -7.43
C ASN A 112 19.33 14.36 -8.87
N GLY A 113 18.58 15.23 -9.54
CA GLY A 113 18.29 15.11 -10.96
C GLY A 113 17.33 13.98 -11.33
N VAL A 114 16.42 13.59 -10.42
CA VAL A 114 15.28 12.73 -10.75
C VAL A 114 14.23 13.57 -11.47
N ASP A 115 13.80 13.12 -12.64
CA ASP A 115 12.72 13.77 -13.39
C ASP A 115 11.36 13.45 -12.76
N ILE A 116 10.92 14.31 -11.85
CA ILE A 116 9.68 14.15 -11.11
C ILE A 116 8.43 14.14 -12.00
N ASN A 117 8.51 14.70 -13.22
CA ASN A 117 7.36 14.74 -14.14
C ASN A 117 7.07 13.36 -14.76
N LYS A 118 8.01 12.42 -14.67
CA LYS A 118 7.85 11.03 -15.10
C LYS A 118 7.37 10.10 -14.01
N LEU A 119 7.30 10.59 -12.78
CA LEU A 119 6.86 9.77 -11.65
C LEU A 119 5.33 9.62 -11.65
N PRO A 120 4.82 8.51 -11.16
CA PRO A 120 3.38 8.34 -10.96
C PRO A 120 2.87 9.37 -9.95
N GLU A 121 1.60 9.75 -10.08
CA GLU A 121 0.96 10.77 -9.23
C GLU A 121 1.11 10.46 -7.73
N ALA A 122 1.09 9.19 -7.34
CA ALA A 122 1.32 8.78 -5.95
C ALA A 122 2.63 9.30 -5.35
N ALA A 123 3.69 9.45 -6.16
CA ALA A 123 4.98 9.97 -5.72
C ALA A 123 4.96 11.49 -5.52
N THR A 124 4.08 12.22 -6.22
CA THR A 124 4.05 13.68 -6.22
C THR A 124 2.84 14.28 -5.50
N TRP A 125 1.75 13.51 -5.32
CA TRP A 125 0.56 13.96 -4.58
C TRP A 125 0.93 14.42 -3.18
N ASP A 126 0.31 15.53 -2.74
CA ASP A 126 0.50 16.09 -1.40
C ASP A 126 -0.83 16.54 -0.80
N ALA A 127 -0.88 16.66 0.52
CA ALA A 127 -2.02 17.17 1.25
C ALA A 127 -1.57 17.87 2.53
N ASN A 128 -2.20 18.99 2.86
CA ASN A 128 -1.93 19.77 4.06
C ASN A 128 -3.11 19.75 5.04
N THR A 129 -4.30 19.40 4.54
CA THR A 129 -5.54 19.41 5.32
C THR A 129 -6.24 18.07 5.31
N GLU A 130 -7.13 17.89 6.27
CA GLU A 130 -7.99 16.69 6.38
C GLU A 130 -8.91 16.55 5.16
N GLU A 131 -9.42 17.69 4.64
CA GLU A 131 -10.29 17.72 3.47
C GLU A 131 -9.58 17.25 2.21
N GLU A 132 -8.29 17.60 2.05
CA GLU A 132 -7.47 17.13 0.92
C GLU A 132 -7.22 15.62 1.00
N ILE A 133 -6.99 15.08 2.20
CA ILE A 133 -6.88 13.64 2.42
C ILE A 133 -8.22 12.95 2.11
N GLN A 134 -9.33 13.52 2.59
CA GLN A 134 -10.67 12.96 2.36
C GLN A 134 -11.05 12.98 0.87
N ALA A 135 -10.66 14.01 0.13
CA ALA A 135 -10.86 14.05 -1.31
C ALA A 135 -10.14 12.87 -2.00
N LYS A 136 -8.90 12.58 -1.62
CA LYS A 136 -8.11 11.47 -2.15
C LYS A 136 -8.73 10.09 -1.85
N GLU A 137 -9.47 9.92 -0.76
CA GLU A 137 -10.16 8.68 -0.42
C GLU A 137 -11.09 8.15 -1.53
N THR A 138 -11.61 9.02 -2.37
CA THR A 138 -12.51 8.66 -3.48
C THR A 138 -11.78 8.28 -4.76
N GLU A 139 -10.47 8.52 -4.83
CA GLU A 139 -9.67 8.38 -6.04
C GLU A 139 -8.74 7.16 -6.03
N VAL A 140 -8.48 6.56 -4.87
CA VAL A 140 -7.39 5.58 -4.69
C VAL A 140 -7.81 4.20 -4.21
N GLY A 141 -9.08 3.88 -4.18
CA GLY A 141 -9.57 2.57 -3.74
C GLY A 141 -9.29 1.44 -4.76
N VAL A 142 -9.43 0.20 -4.31
CA VAL A 142 -9.24 -1.03 -5.11
C VAL A 142 -9.93 -0.97 -6.46
N LEU A 143 -11.17 -0.48 -6.51
CA LEU A 143 -12.02 -0.45 -7.71
C LEU A 143 -11.66 0.66 -8.71
N THR A 144 -10.64 1.46 -8.46
CA THR A 144 -10.15 2.48 -9.41
C THR A 144 -9.45 1.84 -10.61
N THR A 145 -8.81 0.68 -10.46
CA THR A 145 -8.31 -0.13 -11.56
C THR A 145 -9.49 -0.84 -12.24
N LYS A 146 -9.79 -0.45 -13.49
CA LYS A 146 -11.00 -0.91 -14.19
C LYS A 146 -10.89 -2.33 -14.72
N ASP A 147 -9.72 -2.69 -15.26
CA ASP A 147 -9.45 -4.05 -15.71
C ASP A 147 -9.41 -5.01 -14.51
N GLU A 148 -10.24 -6.06 -14.54
CA GLU A 148 -10.44 -6.96 -13.42
C GLU A 148 -9.22 -7.85 -13.18
N ASP A 149 -8.58 -8.32 -14.24
CA ASP A 149 -7.40 -9.19 -14.14
C ASP A 149 -6.21 -8.41 -13.57
N ILE A 150 -5.95 -7.21 -14.11
CA ILE A 150 -4.90 -6.31 -13.61
C ILE A 150 -5.18 -5.90 -12.17
N ARG A 151 -6.41 -5.54 -11.84
CA ARG A 151 -6.83 -5.20 -10.47
C ARG A 151 -6.56 -6.35 -9.51
N SER A 152 -7.00 -7.55 -9.85
CA SER A 152 -6.87 -8.73 -9.00
C SER A 152 -5.40 -9.08 -8.73
N LEU A 153 -4.56 -9.02 -9.77
CA LEU A 153 -3.12 -9.27 -9.62
C LEU A 153 -2.43 -8.20 -8.77
N ARG A 154 -2.75 -6.91 -8.99
CA ARG A 154 -2.21 -5.81 -8.18
C ARG A 154 -2.60 -5.94 -6.71
N GLU A 155 -3.85 -6.28 -6.44
CA GLU A 155 -4.32 -6.46 -5.06
C GLU A 155 -3.72 -7.69 -4.39
N LEU A 156 -3.48 -8.78 -5.14
CA LEU A 156 -2.80 -9.96 -4.64
C LEU A 156 -1.34 -9.65 -4.25
N ILE A 157 -0.63 -8.84 -5.06
CA ILE A 157 0.70 -8.33 -4.73
C ILE A 157 0.67 -7.50 -3.45
N VAL A 158 -0.22 -6.50 -3.37
CA VAL A 158 -0.37 -5.64 -2.18
C VAL A 158 -0.67 -6.47 -0.95
N TYR A 159 -1.57 -7.45 -1.07
CA TYR A 159 -1.95 -8.35 0.02
C TYR A 159 -0.76 -9.19 0.50
N GLY A 160 0.02 -9.75 -0.42
CA GLY A 160 1.25 -10.48 -0.09
C GLY A 160 2.28 -9.60 0.62
N VAL A 161 2.51 -8.37 0.11
CA VAL A 161 3.43 -7.40 0.74
C VAL A 161 2.95 -6.98 2.15
N LYS A 162 1.64 -6.87 2.38
CA LYS A 162 1.10 -6.66 3.75
C LYS A 162 1.43 -7.82 4.68
N GLY A 163 1.30 -9.06 4.21
CA GLY A 163 1.71 -10.25 4.96
C GLY A 163 3.20 -10.22 5.30
N MET A 164 4.05 -9.88 4.33
CA MET A 164 5.48 -9.68 4.57
C MET A 164 5.72 -8.59 5.62
N ALA A 165 5.02 -7.45 5.54
CA ALA A 165 5.17 -6.36 6.49
C ALA A 165 4.90 -6.80 7.94
N ALA A 166 3.89 -7.65 8.17
CA ALA A 166 3.59 -8.18 9.49
C ALA A 166 4.75 -8.97 10.09
N TYR A 167 5.35 -9.88 9.31
CA TYR A 167 6.49 -10.68 9.77
C TYR A 167 7.77 -9.85 9.87
N ALA A 168 8.03 -8.98 8.87
CA ALA A 168 9.23 -8.14 8.84
C ALA A 168 9.25 -7.10 9.96
N GLU A 169 8.08 -6.53 10.34
CA GLU A 169 7.97 -5.60 11.49
C GLU A 169 8.38 -6.28 12.80
N HIS A 170 7.93 -7.52 13.03
CA HIS A 170 8.34 -8.28 14.22
C HIS A 170 9.83 -8.57 14.21
N ALA A 171 10.40 -9.02 13.08
CA ALA A 171 11.85 -9.26 12.96
C ALA A 171 12.65 -7.95 13.17
N HIS A 172 12.20 -6.85 12.59
CA HIS A 172 12.82 -5.53 12.73
C HIS A 172 12.88 -5.08 14.20
N ASN A 173 11.78 -5.26 14.96
CA ASN A 173 11.71 -4.91 16.38
C ASN A 173 12.64 -5.78 17.24
N LEU A 174 13.01 -6.96 16.77
CA LEU A 174 14.03 -7.84 17.38
C LEU A 174 15.46 -7.55 16.90
N GLY A 175 15.64 -6.51 16.04
CA GLY A 175 16.95 -6.12 15.50
C GLY A 175 17.40 -6.91 14.27
N PHE A 176 16.52 -7.73 13.68
CA PHE A 176 16.80 -8.50 12.47
C PHE A 176 16.24 -7.77 11.24
N VAL A 177 17.12 -7.45 10.31
CA VAL A 177 16.80 -6.73 9.07
C VAL A 177 17.36 -7.47 7.86
N ASP A 178 16.68 -7.35 6.72
CA ASP A 178 17.13 -7.87 5.45
C ASP A 178 16.77 -6.86 4.35
N GLU A 179 17.77 -6.17 3.83
CA GLU A 179 17.59 -5.13 2.81
C GLU A 179 17.05 -5.68 1.48
N ASP A 180 17.33 -6.95 1.14
CA ASP A 180 16.77 -7.57 -0.07
C ASP A 180 15.25 -7.70 0.03
N ILE A 181 14.74 -8.11 1.20
CA ILE A 181 13.30 -8.14 1.49
C ILE A 181 12.69 -6.74 1.38
N TYR A 182 13.30 -5.74 1.99
CA TYR A 182 12.77 -4.37 1.97
C TYR A 182 12.80 -3.75 0.57
N ASN A 183 13.84 -4.01 -0.20
CA ASN A 183 13.94 -3.55 -1.57
C ASN A 183 12.89 -4.22 -2.46
N PHE A 184 12.65 -5.51 -2.27
CA PHE A 184 11.57 -6.21 -2.96
C PHE A 184 10.20 -5.64 -2.61
N MET A 185 9.90 -5.39 -1.33
CA MET A 185 8.62 -4.79 -0.91
C MET A 185 8.38 -3.44 -1.58
N LYS A 186 9.39 -2.57 -1.62
CA LYS A 186 9.32 -1.28 -2.32
C LYS A 186 9.08 -1.46 -3.82
N LYS A 187 9.82 -2.36 -4.46
CA LYS A 187 9.65 -2.70 -5.88
C LYS A 187 8.23 -3.20 -6.16
N ALA A 188 7.72 -4.14 -5.37
CA ALA A 188 6.39 -4.71 -5.53
C ALA A 188 5.30 -3.64 -5.40
N LEU A 189 5.39 -2.74 -4.40
CA LEU A 189 4.44 -1.64 -4.22
C LEU A 189 4.49 -0.65 -5.39
N ALA A 190 5.67 -0.20 -5.81
CA ALA A 190 5.83 0.73 -6.93
C ALA A 190 5.32 0.14 -8.25
N SER A 191 5.57 -1.15 -8.50
CA SER A 191 5.11 -1.85 -9.71
C SER A 191 3.58 -1.89 -9.83
N THR A 192 2.83 -1.81 -8.72
CA THR A 192 1.36 -1.73 -8.80
C THR A 192 0.82 -0.41 -9.35
N LEU A 193 1.67 0.60 -9.51
CA LEU A 193 1.35 1.88 -10.15
C LEU A 193 1.70 1.90 -11.64
N ASP A 194 2.47 0.94 -12.12
CA ASP A 194 2.94 0.89 -13.50
C ASP A 194 1.86 0.29 -14.43
N ASN A 195 1.31 1.13 -15.29
CA ASN A 195 0.30 0.74 -16.27
C ASN A 195 0.88 0.10 -17.54
N SER A 196 2.21 0.04 -17.67
CA SER A 196 2.88 -0.62 -18.80
C SER A 196 3.10 -2.12 -18.59
N LEU A 197 2.99 -2.61 -17.35
CA LEU A 197 3.15 -4.01 -17.01
C LEU A 197 2.02 -4.86 -17.61
N SER A 198 2.42 -5.92 -18.30
CA SER A 198 1.48 -6.93 -18.81
C SER A 198 0.93 -7.82 -17.69
N ILE A 199 -0.14 -8.57 -17.98
CA ILE A 199 -0.68 -9.59 -17.08
C ILE A 199 0.41 -10.60 -16.69
N ASN A 200 1.26 -11.02 -17.63
CA ASN A 200 2.35 -11.97 -17.36
C ASN A 200 3.42 -11.37 -16.43
N ASP A 201 3.74 -10.08 -16.57
CA ASP A 201 4.67 -9.41 -15.66
C ASP A 201 4.10 -9.37 -14.24
N LEU A 202 2.81 -9.07 -14.09
CA LEU A 202 2.12 -9.06 -12.80
C LEU A 202 2.03 -10.47 -12.19
N ILE A 203 1.77 -11.53 -12.99
CA ILE A 203 1.80 -12.92 -12.52
C ILE A 203 3.19 -13.27 -11.97
N ASN A 204 4.25 -12.93 -12.71
CA ASN A 204 5.62 -13.16 -12.25
C ASN A 204 5.91 -12.42 -10.94
N LEU A 205 5.40 -11.20 -10.79
CA LEU A 205 5.57 -10.43 -9.55
C LEU A 205 4.78 -11.05 -8.38
N VAL A 206 3.60 -11.62 -8.63
CA VAL A 206 2.85 -12.40 -7.62
C VAL A 206 3.66 -13.60 -7.14
N LEU A 207 4.28 -14.36 -8.05
CA LEU A 207 5.11 -15.51 -7.70
C LEU A 207 6.35 -15.08 -6.88
N GLN A 208 7.01 -13.99 -7.28
CA GLN A 208 8.12 -13.40 -6.52
C GLN A 208 7.65 -12.95 -5.12
N THR A 209 6.45 -12.37 -5.02
CA THR A 209 5.88 -11.96 -3.73
C THR A 209 5.72 -13.17 -2.79
N GLY A 210 5.30 -14.32 -3.32
CA GLY A 210 5.26 -15.58 -2.57
C GLY A 210 6.65 -16.04 -2.11
N GLU A 211 7.65 -16.00 -2.98
CA GLU A 211 9.04 -16.35 -2.65
C GLU A 211 9.60 -15.46 -1.53
N TYR A 212 9.44 -14.14 -1.65
CA TYR A 212 9.90 -13.20 -0.62
C TYR A 212 9.09 -13.30 0.68
N GLY A 213 7.82 -13.72 0.59
CA GLY A 213 7.03 -14.08 1.76
C GLY A 213 7.69 -15.19 2.58
N VAL A 214 8.16 -16.26 1.92
CA VAL A 214 8.90 -17.36 2.57
C VAL A 214 10.21 -16.85 3.17
N LYS A 215 10.98 -16.02 2.44
CA LYS A 215 12.21 -15.41 2.97
C LYS A 215 11.94 -14.57 4.23
N THR A 216 10.83 -13.83 4.24
CA THR A 216 10.45 -12.99 5.37
C THR A 216 10.07 -13.85 6.60
N MET A 217 9.36 -14.96 6.40
CA MET A 217 9.06 -15.91 7.47
C MET A 217 10.36 -16.51 8.03
N ALA A 218 11.31 -16.87 7.16
CA ALA A 218 12.61 -17.39 7.60
C ALA A 218 13.45 -16.35 8.36
N LEU A 219 13.32 -15.05 8.00
CA LEU A 219 13.94 -13.96 8.75
C LEU A 219 13.38 -13.88 10.18
N LEU A 220 12.07 -13.96 10.34
CA LEU A 220 11.43 -13.93 11.64
C LEU A 220 11.77 -15.19 12.48
N ASP A 221 11.83 -16.36 11.85
CA ASP A 221 12.24 -17.59 12.51
C ASP A 221 13.67 -17.50 13.10
N LYS A 222 14.58 -16.84 12.39
CA LYS A 222 15.94 -16.56 12.90
C LYS A 222 15.95 -15.53 14.04
N ALA A 223 14.96 -14.66 14.11
CA ALA A 223 14.86 -13.63 15.14
C ALA A 223 14.31 -14.14 16.47
N ASN A 224 13.58 -15.26 16.47
CA ASN A 224 13.00 -15.91 17.63
C ASN A 224 13.92 -16.98 18.19
#